data_ed52f18f69daebe84ee63b93809aeeae
#
_entry.id   ed52f18f69daebe84ee63b93809aeeae
#
_cell.length_a   1.000
_cell.length_b   1.000
_cell.length_c   1.000
_cell.angle_alpha   90.00
_cell.angle_beta   90.00
_cell.angle_gamma   90.00
#
_symmetry.space_group_name_H-M   'P 1'
#
loop_
_entity.id
_entity.type
_entity.pdbx_description
1 polymer ?
#
loop_
_entity_poly.entity_id
_entity_poly.type
_entity_poly.pdbx_seq_one_letter_code
_entity_poly.pdbx_strand_id
1 'polypeptide(L)'
;EATVGEDGYTYSCLNSDITVTQLVVAIDGLSVVVKKGGAADQCITSLGGLSMAQLRWIYSDWTESELEADGLIMSSVTPNNDNDGVREWSDLSDSGACADSEIKLWGADSDSGTYEYFGEQVFCKNCFAGKEGYTPEGFDSVRGYQNSADDNQIVNGIQSDENAIGYFGYAYYEENANTLSVAAIANNDTHGVADAGGAVTPEASTVADGSYAPLSRYIYMNVNNDDWDLVRGFIEYGYSDAGMEHVMDVGYVALPQAMIDEMVARIG
;
A
#
# COMPACT_ATOMS: atom_id res chain seq x y z
N GLU A 1 -5.60 17.36 17.56
CA GLU A 1 -4.16 17.09 17.40
C GLU A 1 -3.54 16.78 18.75
N ALA A 2 -2.59 15.87 18.83
CA ALA A 2 -1.83 15.57 20.02
C ALA A 2 -0.52 16.36 20.02
N THR A 3 0.02 16.64 21.20
CA THR A 3 1.35 17.24 21.34
C THR A 3 2.37 16.13 21.55
N VAL A 4 3.43 16.09 20.74
CA VAL A 4 4.51 15.11 20.84
C VAL A 4 5.48 15.54 21.93
N GLY A 5 5.88 14.64 22.83
CA GLY A 5 6.90 14.84 23.83
C GLY A 5 8.31 14.96 23.24
N GLU A 6 9.27 15.40 24.06
CA GLU A 6 10.69 15.54 23.63
C GLU A 6 11.34 14.20 23.25
N ASP A 7 10.80 13.08 23.74
CA ASP A 7 11.22 11.71 23.42
C ASP A 7 10.78 11.23 22.02
N GLY A 8 9.86 11.96 21.37
CA GLY A 8 9.35 11.66 20.04
C GLY A 8 8.30 10.54 19.98
N TYR A 9 7.96 9.91 21.09
CA TYR A 9 7.00 8.79 21.15
C TYR A 9 5.94 8.90 22.26
N THR A 10 6.04 9.89 23.12
CA THR A 10 5.00 10.24 24.10
C THR A 10 4.10 11.32 23.50
N TYR A 11 2.79 11.12 23.57
CA TYR A 11 1.80 12.05 23.03
C TYR A 11 0.81 12.47 24.09
N SER A 12 0.55 13.77 24.20
CA SER A 12 -0.48 14.33 25.06
C SER A 12 -1.69 14.76 24.25
N CYS A 13 -2.87 14.28 24.63
CA CYS A 13 -4.11 14.61 23.93
C CYS A 13 -4.56 16.05 24.27
N LEU A 14 -4.91 16.85 23.24
CA LEU A 14 -5.25 18.28 23.42
C LEU A 14 -6.49 18.54 24.27
N ASN A 15 -7.45 17.62 24.30
CA ASN A 15 -8.75 17.80 24.94
C ASN A 15 -8.95 16.88 26.17
N SER A 16 -7.88 16.27 26.67
CA SER A 16 -7.92 15.41 27.85
C SER A 16 -6.56 15.43 28.56
N ASP A 17 -6.54 15.10 29.84
CA ASP A 17 -5.30 14.92 30.60
C ASP A 17 -4.63 13.55 30.33
N ILE A 18 -4.94 12.94 29.17
CA ILE A 18 -4.41 11.62 28.78
C ILE A 18 -3.08 11.81 28.08
N THR A 19 -2.08 11.10 28.56
CA THR A 19 -0.77 10.94 27.92
C THR A 19 -0.58 9.48 27.53
N VAL A 20 -0.18 9.26 26.30
CA VAL A 20 0.05 7.91 25.75
C VAL A 20 1.49 7.72 25.28
N THR A 21 2.01 6.52 25.45
CA THR A 21 3.26 6.09 24.81
C THR A 21 2.91 5.29 23.55
N GLN A 22 3.48 5.69 22.42
CA GLN A 22 3.31 5.00 21.16
C GLN A 22 4.40 3.95 20.98
N LEU A 23 3.97 2.74 20.66
CA LEU A 23 4.83 1.59 20.39
C LEU A 23 4.55 1.07 18.98
N VAL A 24 5.59 0.72 18.23
CA VAL A 24 5.45 -0.02 16.96
C VAL A 24 5.30 -1.50 17.31
N VAL A 25 4.26 -2.16 16.81
CA VAL A 25 3.98 -3.58 17.13
C VAL A 25 4.16 -4.52 15.96
N ALA A 26 4.06 -4.01 14.74
CA ALA A 26 4.19 -4.79 13.51
C ALA A 26 4.48 -3.88 12.32
N ILE A 27 4.82 -4.47 11.18
CA ILE A 27 4.89 -3.78 9.90
C ILE A 27 3.87 -4.41 8.95
N ASP A 28 3.05 -3.57 8.33
CA ASP A 28 2.08 -3.96 7.31
C ASP A 28 2.62 -3.60 5.94
N GLY A 29 2.54 -4.54 4.99
CA GLY A 29 2.88 -4.32 3.60
C GLY A 29 1.64 -4.50 2.71
N LEU A 30 1.44 -3.60 1.75
CA LEU A 30 0.43 -3.75 0.71
C LEU A 30 1.03 -4.39 -0.53
N SER A 31 0.38 -5.42 -1.03
CA SER A 31 0.74 -6.07 -2.29
C SER A 31 -0.18 -5.63 -3.41
N VAL A 32 0.39 -5.16 -4.52
CA VAL A 32 -0.31 -4.97 -5.78
C VAL A 32 -0.16 -6.25 -6.59
N VAL A 33 -1.28 -6.88 -6.93
CA VAL A 33 -1.30 -8.25 -7.44
C VAL A 33 -2.11 -8.40 -8.72
N VAL A 34 -1.73 -9.39 -9.50
CA VAL A 34 -2.38 -9.79 -10.75
C VAL A 34 -2.45 -11.30 -10.84
N LYS A 35 -3.26 -11.82 -11.75
CA LYS A 35 -3.30 -13.26 -12.03
C LYS A 35 -1.97 -13.73 -12.63
N LYS A 36 -1.37 -14.74 -12.03
CA LYS A 36 -0.10 -15.32 -12.47
C LYS A 36 -0.20 -15.88 -13.90
N GLY A 37 0.69 -15.42 -14.76
CA GLY A 37 0.73 -15.79 -16.18
C GLY A 37 -0.35 -15.13 -17.04
N GLY A 38 -1.21 -14.28 -16.49
CA GLY A 38 -2.21 -13.50 -17.21
C GLY A 38 -1.62 -12.35 -18.03
N ALA A 39 -2.47 -11.64 -18.76
CA ALA A 39 -2.06 -10.51 -19.60
C ALA A 39 -1.45 -9.37 -18.77
N ALA A 40 -2.07 -9.05 -17.64
CA ALA A 40 -1.56 -8.07 -16.68
C ALA A 40 -0.16 -8.44 -16.16
N ASP A 41 0.06 -9.70 -15.77
CA ASP A 41 1.36 -10.20 -15.28
C ASP A 41 2.45 -10.10 -16.33
N GLN A 42 2.13 -10.47 -17.57
CA GLN A 42 3.08 -10.36 -18.69
C GLN A 42 3.48 -8.90 -18.95
N CYS A 43 2.52 -7.98 -18.92
CA CYS A 43 2.76 -6.56 -19.06
C CYS A 43 3.66 -6.03 -17.94
N ILE A 44 3.27 -6.22 -16.68
CA ILE A 44 4.03 -5.73 -15.51
C ILE A 44 5.44 -6.34 -15.49
N THR A 45 5.59 -7.61 -15.80
CA THR A 45 6.90 -8.26 -15.91
C THR A 45 7.77 -7.60 -16.99
N SER A 46 7.19 -7.25 -18.14
CA SER A 46 7.93 -6.59 -19.23
C SER A 46 8.37 -5.17 -18.87
N LEU A 47 7.59 -4.48 -18.02
CA LEU A 47 7.93 -3.17 -17.50
C LEU A 47 8.98 -3.22 -16.38
N GLY A 48 9.18 -4.40 -15.77
CA GLY A 48 10.02 -4.57 -14.59
C GLY A 48 9.37 -4.10 -13.28
N GLY A 49 8.06 -3.91 -13.27
CA GLY A 49 7.25 -3.44 -12.15
C GLY A 49 6.34 -2.29 -12.56
N LEU A 50 5.76 -1.61 -11.56
CA LEU A 50 4.92 -0.42 -11.74
C LEU A 50 5.48 0.75 -10.91
N SER A 51 5.35 1.97 -11.41
CA SER A 51 5.60 3.17 -10.64
C SER A 51 4.35 3.61 -9.88
N MET A 52 4.53 4.45 -8.85
CA MET A 52 3.41 5.09 -8.16
C MET A 52 2.59 5.97 -9.11
N ALA A 53 3.23 6.57 -10.11
CA ALA A 53 2.56 7.35 -11.16
C ALA A 53 1.65 6.47 -12.03
N GLN A 54 2.11 5.28 -12.43
CA GLN A 54 1.29 4.31 -13.15
C GLN A 54 0.13 3.79 -12.30
N LEU A 55 0.35 3.49 -11.02
CA LEU A 55 -0.74 3.11 -10.11
C LEU A 55 -1.79 4.23 -9.99
N ARG A 56 -1.36 5.49 -9.90
CA ARG A 56 -2.28 6.63 -9.87
C ARG A 56 -3.10 6.73 -11.15
N TRP A 57 -2.49 6.58 -12.29
CA TRP A 57 -3.22 6.55 -13.55
C TRP A 57 -4.18 5.36 -13.61
N ILE A 58 -3.75 4.17 -13.23
CA ILE A 58 -4.58 2.95 -13.23
C ILE A 58 -5.83 3.12 -12.36
N TYR A 59 -5.70 3.65 -11.15
CA TYR A 59 -6.77 3.71 -10.15
C TYR A 59 -7.51 5.05 -10.07
N SER A 60 -7.28 5.99 -10.99
CA SER A 60 -8.02 7.27 -11.04
C SER A 60 -8.88 7.39 -12.29
N ASP A 61 -9.91 8.26 -12.22
CA ASP A 61 -10.67 8.73 -13.39
C ASP A 61 -10.17 10.08 -13.92
N TRP A 62 -9.03 10.53 -13.42
CA TRP A 62 -8.48 11.81 -13.84
C TRP A 62 -8.05 11.76 -15.31
N THR A 63 -8.35 12.82 -16.01
CA THR A 63 -7.85 13.04 -17.36
C THR A 63 -6.34 13.23 -17.35
N GLU A 64 -5.68 12.96 -18.45
CA GLU A 64 -4.24 13.22 -18.59
C GLU A 64 -3.87 14.66 -18.24
N SER A 65 -4.69 15.63 -18.68
CA SER A 65 -4.46 17.06 -18.36
C SER A 65 -4.53 17.34 -16.85
N GLU A 66 -5.37 16.64 -16.11
CA GLU A 66 -5.44 16.78 -14.65
C GLU A 66 -4.23 16.10 -13.98
N LEU A 67 -3.80 14.96 -14.46
CA LEU A 67 -2.60 14.27 -13.99
C LEU A 67 -1.33 15.08 -14.30
N GLU A 68 -1.23 15.69 -15.48
CA GLU A 68 -0.14 16.61 -15.84
C GLU A 68 -0.14 17.89 -14.98
N ALA A 69 -1.32 18.42 -14.67
CA ALA A 69 -1.45 19.55 -13.75
C ALA A 69 -1.02 19.22 -12.32
N ASP A 70 -1.09 17.94 -11.95
CA ASP A 70 -0.58 17.39 -10.69
C ASP A 70 0.92 17.03 -10.73
N GLY A 71 1.55 17.23 -11.89
CA GLY A 71 3.00 17.07 -12.06
C GLY A 71 3.43 15.74 -12.67
N LEU A 72 2.50 14.89 -13.14
CA LEU A 72 2.86 13.67 -13.85
C LEU A 72 3.34 13.98 -15.27
N ILE A 73 4.33 13.24 -15.73
CA ILE A 73 4.82 13.29 -17.12
C ILE A 73 4.13 12.15 -17.88
N MET A 74 2.98 12.43 -18.49
CA MET A 74 2.15 11.40 -19.10
C MET A 74 2.87 10.58 -20.16
N SER A 75 3.75 11.16 -20.95
CA SER A 75 4.59 10.42 -21.90
C SER A 75 5.51 9.36 -21.28
N SER A 76 5.76 9.44 -19.97
CA SER A 76 6.51 8.45 -19.21
C SER A 76 5.60 7.46 -18.49
N VAL A 77 4.38 7.86 -18.17
CA VAL A 77 3.38 7.02 -17.46
C VAL A 77 2.67 6.11 -18.47
N THR A 78 2.21 6.70 -19.57
CA THR A 78 1.43 6.03 -20.63
C THR A 78 2.00 6.39 -22.01
N PRO A 79 3.17 5.84 -22.37
CA PRO A 79 3.86 6.23 -23.61
C PRO A 79 3.10 5.87 -24.88
N ASN A 80 2.15 4.95 -24.81
CA ASN A 80 1.40 4.42 -25.96
C ASN A 80 -0.12 4.71 -25.86
N ASN A 81 -0.55 5.63 -25.01
CA ASN A 81 -1.96 5.95 -24.83
C ASN A 81 -2.56 6.58 -26.09
N ASP A 82 -3.64 6.00 -26.60
CA ASP A 82 -4.36 6.48 -27.80
C ASP A 82 -5.46 7.50 -27.48
N ASN A 83 -5.71 7.80 -26.20
CA ASN A 83 -6.68 8.79 -25.70
C ASN A 83 -8.14 8.46 -26.07
N ASP A 84 -8.51 7.22 -26.22
CA ASP A 84 -9.87 6.80 -26.54
C ASP A 84 -10.81 6.80 -25.31
N GLY A 85 -10.27 7.03 -24.12
CA GLY A 85 -10.98 7.10 -22.83
C GLY A 85 -11.10 5.74 -22.12
N VAL A 86 -10.56 4.69 -22.69
CA VAL A 86 -10.36 3.39 -22.05
C VAL A 86 -8.94 3.34 -21.49
N ARG A 87 -8.72 2.64 -20.40
CA ARG A 87 -7.37 2.40 -19.86
C ARG A 87 -7.01 0.95 -20.06
N GLU A 88 -6.06 0.75 -20.92
CA GLU A 88 -5.62 -0.57 -21.37
C GLU A 88 -4.19 -0.86 -20.91
N TRP A 89 -3.85 -2.13 -20.82
CA TRP A 89 -2.48 -2.51 -20.51
C TRP A 89 -1.49 -2.04 -21.58
N SER A 90 -1.91 -2.01 -22.86
CA SER A 90 -1.12 -1.50 -23.99
C SER A 90 -0.72 -0.03 -23.84
N ASP A 91 -1.50 0.79 -23.12
CA ASP A 91 -1.15 2.20 -22.86
C ASP A 91 0.18 2.36 -22.11
N LEU A 92 0.52 1.39 -21.26
CA LEU A 92 1.70 1.46 -20.40
C LEU A 92 3.02 1.15 -21.10
N SER A 93 3.00 0.68 -22.35
CA SER A 93 4.22 0.21 -23.01
C SER A 93 4.18 0.26 -24.54
N ASP A 94 5.22 0.83 -25.13
CA ASP A 94 5.49 0.78 -26.58
C ASP A 94 6.00 -0.61 -27.05
N SER A 95 6.29 -1.52 -26.14
CA SER A 95 7.01 -2.77 -26.45
C SER A 95 6.13 -3.86 -27.09
N GLY A 96 4.81 -3.69 -27.10
CA GLY A 96 3.86 -4.71 -27.55
C GLY A 96 3.75 -5.94 -26.64
N ALA A 97 4.38 -5.90 -25.45
CA ALA A 97 4.28 -6.95 -24.45
C ALA A 97 3.01 -6.85 -23.60
N CYS A 98 2.38 -5.68 -23.59
CA CYS A 98 1.12 -5.40 -22.91
C CYS A 98 -0.05 -5.60 -23.86
N ALA A 99 -1.09 -6.28 -23.41
CA ALA A 99 -2.26 -6.59 -24.23
C ALA A 99 -3.13 -5.35 -24.46
N ASP A 100 -3.74 -5.27 -25.62
CA ASP A 100 -4.77 -4.29 -25.97
C ASP A 100 -6.08 -4.72 -25.32
N SER A 101 -6.18 -4.46 -24.03
CA SER A 101 -7.28 -4.92 -23.18
C SER A 101 -7.44 -4.04 -21.92
N GLU A 102 -8.70 -3.76 -21.61
CA GLU A 102 -9.08 -2.89 -20.51
C GLU A 102 -8.63 -3.42 -19.15
N ILE A 103 -8.02 -2.57 -18.35
CA ILE A 103 -7.61 -2.86 -16.98
C ILE A 103 -8.84 -2.99 -16.08
N LYS A 104 -8.96 -4.11 -15.38
CA LYS A 104 -10.04 -4.39 -14.42
C LYS A 104 -9.56 -4.21 -12.99
N LEU A 105 -10.26 -3.40 -12.21
CA LEU A 105 -9.82 -2.94 -10.90
C LEU A 105 -10.48 -3.72 -9.76
N TRP A 106 -9.66 -4.18 -8.84
CA TRP A 106 -10.07 -4.80 -7.58
C TRP A 106 -9.33 -4.17 -6.39
N GLY A 107 -9.95 -4.22 -5.21
CA GLY A 107 -9.29 -3.79 -3.97
C GLY A 107 -10.20 -3.81 -2.76
N ALA A 108 -9.70 -3.27 -1.66
CA ALA A 108 -10.43 -3.17 -0.40
C ALA A 108 -11.62 -2.21 -0.52
N ASP A 109 -12.63 -2.38 0.33
CA ASP A 109 -13.74 -1.45 0.42
C ASP A 109 -13.38 -0.19 1.23
N SER A 110 -14.23 0.84 1.14
CA SER A 110 -13.99 2.15 1.77
C SER A 110 -14.00 2.13 3.30
N ASP A 111 -14.48 1.07 3.94
CA ASP A 111 -14.43 0.91 5.39
C ASP A 111 -13.10 0.30 5.87
N SER A 112 -12.23 -0.08 4.94
CA SER A 112 -10.94 -0.74 5.22
C SER A 112 -9.80 0.26 5.40
N GLY A 113 -8.98 0.07 6.43
CA GLY A 113 -7.71 0.80 6.59
C GLY A 113 -6.69 0.52 5.47
N THR A 114 -6.83 -0.60 4.73
CA THR A 114 -6.05 -0.92 3.54
C THR A 114 -6.44 -0.01 2.37
N TYR A 115 -7.74 0.24 2.19
CA TYR A 115 -8.26 1.20 1.23
C TYR A 115 -7.74 2.62 1.49
N GLU A 116 -7.90 3.10 2.74
CA GLU A 116 -7.44 4.43 3.13
C GLU A 116 -5.93 4.58 2.89
N TYR A 117 -5.15 3.60 3.32
CA TYR A 117 -3.69 3.65 3.18
C TYR A 117 -3.24 3.60 1.72
N PHE A 118 -3.83 2.73 0.89
CA PHE A 118 -3.55 2.70 -0.54
C PHE A 118 -3.87 4.04 -1.20
N GLY A 119 -5.03 4.61 -0.89
CA GLY A 119 -5.45 5.93 -1.35
C GLY A 119 -4.46 7.03 -0.94
N GLU A 120 -4.06 7.07 0.33
CA GLU A 120 -3.09 8.05 0.84
C GLU A 120 -1.73 7.97 0.13
N GLN A 121 -1.26 6.76 -0.19
CA GLN A 121 0.06 6.59 -0.82
C GLN A 121 0.01 6.81 -2.34
N VAL A 122 -0.95 6.19 -3.02
CA VAL A 122 -1.05 6.26 -4.48
C VAL A 122 -1.48 7.65 -4.94
N PHE A 123 -2.44 8.24 -4.23
CA PHE A 123 -2.97 9.56 -4.60
C PHE A 123 -2.32 10.72 -3.86
N CYS A 124 -1.42 10.46 -2.93
CA CYS A 124 -0.66 11.45 -2.16
C CYS A 124 -1.53 12.32 -1.25
N LYS A 125 -1.34 12.15 0.07
CA LYS A 125 -2.08 12.86 1.15
C LYS A 125 -2.08 14.40 1.02
N ASN A 126 -1.06 14.98 0.38
CA ASN A 126 -0.92 16.43 0.20
C ASN A 126 -1.22 16.89 -1.23
N CYS A 127 -1.32 15.98 -2.21
CA CYS A 127 -1.56 16.32 -3.61
C CYS A 127 -3.03 16.65 -3.86
N PHE A 128 -3.94 16.17 -3.01
CA PHE A 128 -5.39 16.35 -3.14
C PHE A 128 -5.96 17.51 -2.32
N ALA A 129 -5.16 18.12 -1.45
CA ALA A 129 -5.58 19.28 -0.69
C ALA A 129 -5.96 20.43 -1.65
N GLY A 130 -7.24 20.50 -2.01
CA GLY A 130 -7.82 21.55 -2.85
C GLY A 130 -8.45 21.13 -4.17
N LYS A 131 -8.45 19.86 -4.56
CA LYS A 131 -9.29 19.38 -5.67
C LYS A 131 -10.66 18.98 -5.13
N GLU A 132 -11.68 19.82 -5.39
CA GLU A 132 -13.08 19.50 -5.06
C GLU A 132 -13.49 18.16 -5.68
N GLY A 133 -13.96 17.24 -4.85
CA GLY A 133 -14.58 15.99 -5.27
C GLY A 133 -13.65 14.77 -5.35
N TYR A 134 -12.37 14.88 -5.08
CA TYR A 134 -11.47 13.74 -4.98
C TYR A 134 -10.79 13.72 -3.62
N THR A 135 -11.31 12.89 -2.74
CA THR A 135 -10.63 12.50 -1.51
C THR A 135 -10.02 11.12 -1.72
N PRO A 136 -8.99 10.70 -0.97
CA PRO A 136 -8.55 9.31 -0.94
C PRO A 136 -9.70 8.32 -0.71
N GLU A 137 -10.81 8.81 -0.16
CA GLU A 137 -12.05 8.09 0.16
C GLU A 137 -13.01 7.92 -1.04
N GLY A 138 -12.66 8.37 -2.24
CA GLY A 138 -13.57 8.42 -3.38
C GLY A 138 -13.17 7.61 -4.62
N PHE A 139 -12.04 6.88 -4.58
CA PHE A 139 -11.60 6.13 -5.76
C PHE A 139 -12.29 4.77 -5.93
N ASP A 140 -13.10 4.33 -4.97
CA ASP A 140 -13.94 3.12 -5.05
C ASP A 140 -15.08 3.24 -6.07
N SER A 141 -15.37 4.46 -6.54
CA SER A 141 -16.34 4.71 -7.62
C SER A 141 -15.72 4.73 -9.03
N VAL A 142 -14.39 4.58 -9.12
CA VAL A 142 -13.65 4.66 -10.38
C VAL A 142 -13.95 3.47 -11.28
N ARG A 143 -14.32 3.74 -12.53
CA ARG A 143 -14.36 2.81 -13.67
C ARG A 143 -14.62 1.32 -13.34
N GLY A 144 -15.69 1.02 -12.62
CA GLY A 144 -16.04 -0.36 -12.31
C GLY A 144 -15.08 -1.02 -11.31
N TYR A 145 -14.44 -0.23 -10.45
CA TYR A 145 -13.70 -0.73 -9.31
C TYR A 145 -14.58 -1.70 -8.50
N GLN A 146 -14.10 -2.90 -8.31
CA GLN A 146 -14.75 -3.93 -7.53
C GLN A 146 -14.05 -4.04 -6.18
N ASN A 147 -14.83 -3.98 -5.12
CA ASN A 147 -14.31 -3.95 -3.77
C ASN A 147 -14.90 -5.06 -2.89
N SER A 148 -14.18 -5.40 -1.84
CA SER A 148 -14.67 -6.29 -0.79
C SER A 148 -13.94 -6.02 0.52
N ALA A 149 -14.66 -6.20 1.65
CA ALA A 149 -14.09 -6.31 2.97
C ALA A 149 -13.38 -7.66 3.20
N ASP A 150 -13.63 -8.65 2.34
CA ASP A 150 -13.03 -9.98 2.39
C ASP A 150 -12.00 -10.12 1.28
N ASP A 151 -10.72 -10.13 1.66
CA ASP A 151 -9.59 -10.24 0.73
C ASP A 151 -9.65 -11.52 -0.12
N ASN A 152 -10.28 -12.61 0.36
CA ASN A 152 -10.48 -13.81 -0.44
C ASN A 152 -11.40 -13.56 -1.64
N GLN A 153 -12.34 -12.63 -1.55
CA GLN A 153 -13.18 -12.24 -2.69
C GLN A 153 -12.36 -11.45 -3.71
N ILE A 154 -11.46 -10.58 -3.24
CA ILE A 154 -10.54 -9.84 -4.12
C ILE A 154 -9.61 -10.83 -4.84
N VAL A 155 -9.03 -11.78 -4.12
CA VAL A 155 -8.21 -12.87 -4.69
C VAL A 155 -8.97 -13.62 -5.79
N ASN A 156 -10.21 -14.06 -5.51
CA ASN A 156 -11.04 -14.77 -6.49
C ASN A 156 -11.36 -13.91 -7.71
N GLY A 157 -11.63 -12.63 -7.52
CA GLY A 157 -11.87 -11.67 -8.60
C GLY A 157 -10.68 -11.56 -9.53
N ILE A 158 -9.48 -11.34 -8.99
CA ILE A 158 -8.23 -11.25 -9.77
C ILE A 158 -7.92 -12.56 -10.49
N GLN A 159 -8.10 -13.70 -9.83
CA GLN A 159 -7.86 -15.02 -10.46
C GLN A 159 -8.81 -15.30 -11.63
N SER A 160 -9.99 -14.70 -11.64
CA SER A 160 -11.02 -14.94 -12.67
C SER A 160 -10.79 -14.17 -13.96
N ASP A 161 -9.95 -13.12 -13.95
CA ASP A 161 -9.70 -12.25 -15.12
C ASP A 161 -8.19 -12.03 -15.31
N GLU A 162 -7.69 -12.27 -16.51
CA GLU A 162 -6.27 -12.11 -16.83
C GLU A 162 -5.83 -10.64 -16.96
N ASN A 163 -6.79 -9.71 -17.05
CA ASN A 163 -6.57 -8.27 -17.15
C ASN A 163 -6.78 -7.55 -15.80
N ALA A 164 -7.13 -8.31 -14.76
CA ALA A 164 -7.39 -7.74 -13.44
C ALA A 164 -6.09 -7.39 -12.71
N ILE A 165 -6.13 -6.24 -12.03
CA ILE A 165 -5.16 -5.81 -11.03
C ILE A 165 -5.91 -5.51 -9.73
N GLY A 166 -5.30 -5.83 -8.60
CA GLY A 166 -5.86 -5.52 -7.30
C GLY A 166 -4.80 -5.32 -6.24
N TYR A 167 -5.22 -4.99 -5.02
CA TYR A 167 -4.31 -4.83 -3.89
C TYR A 167 -4.97 -5.31 -2.59
N PHE A 168 -4.14 -5.82 -1.69
CA PHE A 168 -4.48 -6.25 -0.33
C PHE A 168 -3.20 -6.45 0.51
N GLY A 169 -3.35 -6.86 1.76
CA GLY A 169 -2.23 -7.12 2.66
C GLY A 169 -1.27 -8.21 2.15
N TYR A 170 0.02 -8.02 2.37
CA TYR A 170 1.10 -8.89 1.89
C TYR A 170 0.91 -10.38 2.25
N ALA A 171 0.36 -10.68 3.43
CA ALA A 171 0.11 -12.06 3.84
C ALA A 171 -0.84 -12.82 2.91
N TYR A 172 -1.91 -12.18 2.48
CA TYR A 172 -2.84 -12.80 1.53
C TYR A 172 -2.19 -13.09 0.18
N TYR A 173 -1.23 -12.26 -0.24
CA TYR A 173 -0.41 -12.57 -1.41
C TYR A 173 0.44 -13.82 -1.16
N GLU A 174 1.15 -13.93 -0.05
CA GLU A 174 1.98 -15.10 0.27
C GLU A 174 1.18 -16.40 0.24
N GLU A 175 -0.01 -16.41 0.84
CA GLU A 175 -0.91 -17.56 0.83
C GLU A 175 -1.36 -17.95 -0.59
N ASN A 176 -1.42 -16.99 -1.52
CA ASN A 176 -1.91 -17.16 -2.88
C ASN A 176 -0.83 -17.05 -3.97
N ALA A 177 0.45 -17.05 -3.62
CA ALA A 177 1.59 -16.89 -4.56
C ALA A 177 1.70 -17.98 -5.64
N ASN A 178 0.95 -19.08 -5.47
CA ASN A 178 0.85 -20.14 -6.49
C ASN A 178 0.03 -19.70 -7.71
N THR A 179 -0.93 -18.80 -7.52
CA THR A 179 -1.92 -18.38 -8.53
C THR A 179 -1.87 -16.89 -8.85
N LEU A 180 -1.25 -16.10 -7.99
CA LEU A 180 -1.05 -14.66 -8.16
C LEU A 180 0.43 -14.33 -8.36
N SER A 181 0.69 -13.26 -9.09
CA SER A 181 1.98 -12.57 -9.15
C SER A 181 1.85 -11.21 -8.48
N VAL A 182 2.91 -10.76 -7.83
CA VAL A 182 2.98 -9.43 -7.20
C VAL A 182 3.82 -8.49 -8.06
N ALA A 183 3.37 -7.25 -8.21
CA ALA A 183 4.13 -6.21 -8.88
C ALA A 183 5.25 -5.68 -7.97
N ALA A 184 6.46 -5.58 -8.51
CA ALA A 184 7.47 -4.72 -7.91
C ALA A 184 7.05 -3.25 -8.08
N ILE A 185 7.23 -2.43 -7.03
CA ILE A 185 6.80 -1.02 -7.02
C ILE A 185 8.02 -0.11 -6.96
N ALA A 186 8.09 0.84 -7.90
CA ALA A 186 9.09 1.89 -7.88
C ALA A 186 8.60 3.03 -6.98
N ASN A 187 9.34 3.28 -5.90
CA ASN A 187 9.12 4.43 -5.03
C ASN A 187 9.67 5.68 -5.70
N ASN A 188 8.81 6.39 -6.42
CA ASN A 188 9.14 7.70 -6.99
C ASN A 188 8.52 8.80 -6.16
N ASP A 189 9.33 9.48 -5.36
CA ASP A 189 8.95 10.72 -4.67
C ASP A 189 8.62 11.85 -5.66
N THR A 190 9.10 11.74 -6.88
CA THR A 190 8.80 12.66 -7.99
C THR A 190 7.72 12.03 -8.86
N HIS A 191 6.49 12.40 -8.63
CA HIS A 191 5.34 12.01 -9.42
C HIS A 191 5.61 12.24 -10.93
N GLY A 192 5.85 11.20 -11.68
CA GLY A 192 5.97 11.35 -13.12
C GLY A 192 7.15 10.69 -13.82
N VAL A 193 7.97 9.95 -13.12
CA VAL A 193 8.98 9.13 -13.79
C VAL A 193 8.58 7.68 -13.66
N ALA A 194 8.17 7.07 -14.76
CA ALA A 194 8.05 5.62 -14.89
C ALA A 194 9.46 5.01 -14.85
N ASP A 195 10.11 5.06 -13.70
CA ASP A 195 11.40 4.40 -13.49
C ASP A 195 11.17 3.10 -12.76
N ALA A 196 10.79 2.07 -13.49
CA ALA A 196 10.72 0.72 -12.98
C ALA A 196 12.10 0.13 -12.65
N GLY A 197 13.18 0.81 -13.05
CA GLY A 197 14.55 0.37 -12.74
C GLY A 197 14.91 0.40 -11.26
N GLY A 198 14.09 1.06 -10.42
CA GLY A 198 14.19 1.06 -8.96
C GLY A 198 13.03 0.34 -8.26
N ALA A 199 12.25 -0.45 -8.98
CA ALA A 199 11.11 -1.14 -8.41
C ALA A 199 11.55 -2.24 -7.43
N VAL A 200 10.89 -2.30 -6.27
CA VAL A 200 11.16 -3.27 -5.20
C VAL A 200 9.96 -4.22 -5.09
N THR A 201 10.25 -5.52 -5.04
CA THR A 201 9.23 -6.55 -4.80
C THR A 201 8.89 -6.60 -3.31
N PRO A 202 7.61 -6.65 -2.92
CA PRO A 202 7.24 -6.89 -1.54
C PRO A 202 7.64 -8.30 -1.12
N GLU A 203 8.54 -8.36 -0.18
CA GLU A 203 8.99 -9.55 0.54
C GLU A 203 9.05 -9.22 2.03
N ALA A 204 8.98 -10.19 2.92
CA ALA A 204 9.06 -9.93 4.35
C ALA A 204 10.32 -9.08 4.71
N SER A 205 11.45 -9.34 4.04
CA SER A 205 12.69 -8.58 4.22
C SER A 205 12.61 -7.13 3.75
N THR A 206 12.04 -6.88 2.56
CA THR A 206 11.95 -5.53 1.97
C THR A 206 10.86 -4.67 2.64
N VAL A 207 9.83 -5.30 3.17
CA VAL A 207 8.82 -4.67 4.03
C VAL A 207 9.46 -4.32 5.39
N ALA A 208 10.20 -5.26 6.00
CA ALA A 208 10.82 -5.07 7.31
C ALA A 208 11.90 -3.99 7.33
N ASP A 209 12.73 -3.90 6.29
CA ASP A 209 13.83 -2.93 6.21
C ASP A 209 13.41 -1.57 5.61
N GLY A 210 12.13 -1.45 5.19
CA GLY A 210 11.56 -0.23 4.61
C GLY A 210 11.99 0.05 3.17
N SER A 211 12.67 -0.87 2.49
CA SER A 211 13.03 -0.70 1.07
C SER A 211 11.81 -0.80 0.15
N TYR A 212 10.77 -1.54 0.57
CA TYR A 212 9.45 -1.55 -0.09
C TYR A 212 8.58 -0.37 0.37
N ALA A 213 9.04 0.84 0.14
CA ALA A 213 8.27 2.05 0.36
C ALA A 213 7.64 2.53 -0.98
N PRO A 214 6.51 3.25 -0.97
CA PRO A 214 5.76 3.69 0.20
C PRO A 214 4.64 2.74 0.66
N LEU A 215 4.50 1.55 0.06
CA LEU A 215 3.41 0.61 0.36
C LEU A 215 3.70 -0.30 1.56
N SER A 216 4.51 0.16 2.51
CA SER A 216 4.69 -0.46 3.82
C SER A 216 4.55 0.58 4.93
N ARG A 217 3.94 0.20 6.05
CA ARG A 217 3.67 1.09 7.19
C ARG A 217 3.86 0.38 8.51
N TYR A 218 4.17 1.16 9.55
CA TYR A 218 4.17 0.67 10.92
C TYR A 218 2.74 0.57 11.46
N ILE A 219 2.49 -0.50 12.18
CA ILE A 219 1.29 -0.65 13.01
C ILE A 219 1.65 -0.21 14.42
N TYR A 220 0.84 0.70 14.96
CA TYR A 220 1.08 1.32 16.25
C TYR A 220 0.09 0.86 17.30
N MET A 221 0.58 0.72 18.52
CA MET A 221 -0.23 0.62 19.72
C MET A 221 0.04 1.86 20.59
N ASN A 222 -1.03 2.53 21.02
CA ASN A 222 -0.94 3.64 21.94
C ASN A 222 -1.35 3.17 23.33
N VAL A 223 -0.45 3.24 24.28
CA VAL A 223 -0.67 2.81 25.67
C VAL A 223 -0.90 4.04 26.55
N ASN A 224 -2.05 4.11 27.25
CA ASN A 224 -2.29 5.12 28.24
C ASN A 224 -1.28 4.97 29.39
N ASN A 225 -0.53 6.02 29.70
CA ASN A 225 0.54 5.97 30.69
C ASN A 225 0.02 5.70 32.11
N ASP A 226 -1.23 6.05 32.42
CA ASP A 226 -1.87 5.75 33.71
C ASP A 226 -2.20 4.25 33.88
N ASP A 227 -2.34 3.51 32.79
CA ASP A 227 -2.68 2.08 32.79
C ASP A 227 -1.45 1.17 32.59
N TRP A 228 -0.25 1.75 32.58
CA TRP A 228 1.00 1.05 32.23
C TRP A 228 1.23 -0.22 33.05
N ASP A 229 1.05 -0.15 34.38
CA ASP A 229 1.24 -1.28 35.27
C ASP A 229 0.26 -2.44 35.00
N LEU A 230 -0.93 -2.12 34.48
CA LEU A 230 -1.96 -3.10 34.15
C LEU A 230 -1.63 -3.89 32.89
N VAL A 231 -1.05 -3.22 31.88
CA VAL A 231 -0.85 -3.80 30.55
C VAL A 231 0.57 -4.21 30.25
N ARG A 232 1.55 -3.85 31.10
CA ARG A 232 2.98 -4.11 30.91
C ARG A 232 3.29 -5.55 30.52
N GLY A 233 2.78 -6.51 31.26
CA GLY A 233 3.06 -7.93 30.99
C GLY A 233 2.53 -8.42 29.65
N PHE A 234 1.41 -7.86 29.15
CA PHE A 234 0.89 -8.14 27.82
C PHE A 234 1.81 -7.55 26.74
N ILE A 235 2.28 -6.33 26.96
CA ILE A 235 3.16 -5.63 26.02
C ILE A 235 4.52 -6.33 25.93
N GLU A 236 5.13 -6.66 27.07
CA GLU A 236 6.40 -7.41 27.15
C GLU A 236 6.28 -8.77 26.44
N TYR A 237 5.15 -9.47 26.62
CA TYR A 237 4.90 -10.72 25.89
C TYR A 237 4.82 -10.48 24.38
N GLY A 238 4.17 -9.38 23.94
CA GLY A 238 4.06 -9.03 22.52
C GLY A 238 5.41 -8.87 21.83
N TYR A 239 6.43 -8.37 22.54
CA TYR A 239 7.80 -8.22 22.01
C TYR A 239 8.71 -9.45 22.26
N SER A 240 8.21 -10.53 22.86
CA SER A 240 8.94 -11.80 22.91
C SER A 240 8.91 -12.52 21.58
N ASP A 241 9.81 -13.51 21.40
CA ASP A 241 9.82 -14.37 20.21
C ASP A 241 8.45 -14.99 19.93
N ALA A 242 7.77 -15.47 20.98
CA ALA A 242 6.43 -16.04 20.86
C ALA A 242 5.35 -15.00 20.46
N GLY A 243 5.48 -13.76 20.94
CA GLY A 243 4.59 -12.67 20.54
C GLY A 243 4.80 -12.27 19.09
N MET A 244 6.05 -12.18 18.63
CA MET A 244 6.37 -11.89 17.23
C MET A 244 5.95 -13.03 16.28
N GLU A 245 5.96 -14.28 16.73
CA GLU A 245 5.41 -15.40 15.96
C GLU A 245 3.89 -15.21 15.70
N HIS A 246 3.13 -14.74 16.69
CA HIS A 246 1.71 -14.42 16.50
C HIS A 246 1.49 -13.24 15.54
N VAL A 247 2.40 -12.27 15.50
CA VAL A 247 2.34 -11.18 14.52
C VAL A 247 2.40 -11.75 13.10
N MET A 248 3.30 -12.71 12.85
CA MET A 248 3.41 -13.37 11.54
C MET A 248 2.21 -14.27 11.25
N ASP A 249 1.68 -14.99 12.24
CA ASP A 249 0.50 -15.87 12.08
C ASP A 249 -0.75 -15.10 11.60
N VAL A 250 -0.88 -13.83 11.95
CA VAL A 250 -1.99 -12.97 11.51
C VAL A 250 -1.65 -12.12 10.29
N GLY A 251 -0.50 -12.37 9.67
CA GLY A 251 -0.16 -11.84 8.36
C GLY A 251 0.59 -10.53 8.32
N TYR A 252 1.06 -10.04 9.45
CA TYR A 252 1.97 -8.89 9.48
C TYR A 252 3.44 -9.33 9.45
N VAL A 253 4.31 -8.39 9.11
CA VAL A 253 5.75 -8.61 9.18
C VAL A 253 6.25 -8.29 10.57
N ALA A 254 7.01 -9.23 11.16
CA ALA A 254 7.63 -9.06 12.47
C ALA A 254 8.68 -7.93 12.44
N LEU A 255 8.81 -7.26 13.59
CA LEU A 255 9.79 -6.18 13.73
C LEU A 255 11.23 -6.73 13.66
N PRO A 256 12.15 -5.99 13.02
CA PRO A 256 13.59 -6.26 13.16
C PRO A 256 14.02 -6.17 14.64
N GLN A 257 15.01 -6.98 15.05
CA GLN A 257 15.48 -7.04 16.43
C GLN A 257 15.87 -5.67 17.01
N ALA A 258 16.53 -4.84 16.21
CA ALA A 258 16.92 -3.50 16.66
C ALA A 258 15.70 -2.62 17.02
N MET A 259 14.58 -2.80 16.33
CA MET A 259 13.34 -2.08 16.62
C MET A 259 12.65 -2.67 17.86
N ILE A 260 12.67 -4.00 18.02
CA ILE A 260 12.20 -4.66 19.25
C ILE A 260 12.96 -4.13 20.46
N ASP A 261 14.29 -4.07 20.39
CA ASP A 261 15.15 -3.55 21.47
C ASP A 261 14.81 -2.09 21.81
N GLU A 262 14.51 -1.26 20.80
CA GLU A 262 14.05 0.12 21.00
C GLU A 262 12.68 0.17 21.69
N MET A 263 11.71 -0.62 21.25
CA MET A 263 10.39 -0.65 21.87
C MET A 263 10.44 -1.16 23.31
N VAL A 264 11.22 -2.20 23.57
CA VAL A 264 11.44 -2.71 24.93
C VAL A 264 12.09 -1.63 25.83
N ALA A 265 13.00 -0.84 25.31
CA ALA A 265 13.58 0.28 26.05
C ALA A 265 12.55 1.38 26.39
N ARG A 266 11.50 1.57 25.60
CA ARG A 266 10.39 2.50 25.89
C ARG A 266 9.47 1.98 27.00
N ILE A 267 9.42 0.67 27.22
CA ILE A 267 8.60 0.03 28.26
C ILE A 267 9.23 0.24 29.65
N GLY A 268 10.53 0.41 29.75
CA GLY A 268 11.32 0.72 30.98
C GLY A 268 11.68 -0.53 31.73
#